data_18aec5316f819b7a9b2bd9719767149a
#
_entry.id   18aec5316f819b7a9b2bd9719767149a
#
_cell.length_a   1.000
_cell.length_b   1.000
_cell.length_c   1.000
_cell.angle_alpha   90.00
_cell.angle_beta   90.00
_cell.angle_gamma   90.00
#
_symmetry.space_group_name_H-M   'P 1'
#
loop_
_entity.id
_entity.type
_entity.pdbx_description
1 polymer ?
#
loop_
_entity_poly.entity_id
_entity_poly.type
_entity_poly.pdbx_seq_one_letter_code
_entity_poly.pdbx_strand_id
1 'polypeptide(L)'
;MQPKYGFNISGIQQVGVGTENFRKSWNWFIRMFGTDVKILEDDTVAERMLPYTGNQPQKRHACITVNLQGGGGFEIWQYSERKPQPVGFDVAVGDLGVFAAKLNCRDVPACHQALKAKWDAVSDVSALPDGTPCFYVKDLYGNCFQLVQTDYIYIDEGKLTGGMAGTVVGVTDMDKSIAFYREILGYDTVKYDETGVFADWSLLPGAGERYRRVLMAPLLHPPRARSGRCCSR
;
A
#
# COMPACT_ATOMS: atom_id res chain seq x y z
N MET A 1 -12.58 -12.69 21.24
CA MET A 1 -11.35 -12.36 22.00
C MET A 1 -11.30 -10.86 22.18
N GLN A 2 -11.03 -10.36 23.36
CA GLN A 2 -10.76 -8.92 23.54
C GLN A 2 -9.32 -8.64 23.08
N PRO A 3 -9.04 -7.49 22.43
CA PRO A 3 -7.69 -7.16 22.01
C PRO A 3 -6.75 -7.08 23.23
N LYS A 4 -5.56 -7.67 23.12
CA LYS A 4 -4.56 -7.76 24.18
C LYS A 4 -4.21 -6.39 24.82
N TYR A 5 -4.42 -5.30 24.06
CA TYR A 5 -4.02 -3.93 24.46
C TYR A 5 -5.21 -2.95 24.58
N GLY A 6 -6.47 -3.42 24.54
CA GLY A 6 -7.64 -2.55 24.63
C GLY A 6 -7.90 -1.65 23.40
N PHE A 7 -7.16 -1.84 22.31
CA PHE A 7 -7.36 -1.14 21.04
C PHE A 7 -7.34 -2.14 19.86
N ASN A 8 -7.93 -1.74 18.75
CA ASN A 8 -7.93 -2.49 17.50
C ASN A 8 -7.12 -1.76 16.44
N ILE A 9 -6.26 -2.49 15.74
CA ILE A 9 -5.59 -2.02 14.52
C ILE A 9 -6.33 -2.65 13.35
N SER A 10 -6.94 -1.83 12.51
CA SER A 10 -7.78 -2.28 11.38
C SER A 10 -7.00 -2.52 10.10
N GLY A 11 -5.76 -2.04 10.02
CA GLY A 11 -4.90 -2.17 8.83
C GLY A 11 -4.04 -0.94 8.60
N ILE A 12 -3.43 -0.89 7.41
CA ILE A 12 -2.60 0.22 6.95
C ILE A 12 -3.51 1.24 6.25
N GLN A 13 -3.56 2.45 6.79
CA GLN A 13 -4.38 3.52 6.23
C GLN A 13 -3.66 4.25 5.10
N GLN A 14 -2.34 4.44 5.21
CA GLN A 14 -1.54 5.15 4.21
C GLN A 14 -0.11 4.60 4.14
N VAL A 15 0.53 4.82 2.99
CA VAL A 15 1.97 4.59 2.79
C VAL A 15 2.62 5.89 2.35
N GLY A 16 3.76 6.23 2.94
CA GLY A 16 4.57 7.37 2.55
C GLY A 16 5.31 7.10 1.24
N VAL A 17 5.25 8.04 0.29
CA VAL A 17 5.95 7.96 -0.99
C VAL A 17 6.78 9.22 -1.20
N GLY A 18 8.10 9.06 -1.25
CA GLY A 18 9.04 10.13 -1.58
C GLY A 18 9.00 10.46 -3.07
N THR A 19 9.08 11.75 -3.42
CA THR A 19 9.02 12.20 -4.81
C THR A 19 9.94 13.39 -5.06
N GLU A 20 10.42 13.52 -6.31
CA GLU A 20 11.12 14.72 -6.77
C GLU A 20 10.17 15.85 -7.19
N ASN A 21 8.95 15.53 -7.58
CA ASN A 21 7.95 16.49 -8.03
C ASN A 21 6.57 16.13 -7.49
N PHE A 22 6.22 16.79 -6.42
CA PHE A 22 4.97 16.60 -5.71
C PHE A 22 3.73 16.68 -6.62
N ARG A 23 3.59 17.76 -7.40
CA ARG A 23 2.41 17.98 -8.27
C ARG A 23 2.26 16.90 -9.34
N LYS A 24 3.39 16.51 -9.95
CA LYS A 24 3.40 15.45 -10.97
C LYS A 24 3.00 14.11 -10.37
N SER A 25 3.53 13.78 -9.20
CA SER A 25 3.19 12.54 -8.48
C SER A 25 1.72 12.52 -8.06
N TRP A 26 1.23 13.57 -7.42
CA TRP A 26 -0.15 13.61 -6.97
C TRP A 26 -1.15 13.48 -8.13
N ASN A 27 -0.93 14.21 -9.24
CA ASN A 27 -1.76 14.07 -10.43
C ASN A 27 -1.72 12.65 -11.00
N TRP A 28 -0.57 11.99 -10.95
CA TRP A 28 -0.44 10.61 -11.37
C TRP A 28 -1.24 9.67 -10.46
N PHE A 29 -1.15 9.82 -9.14
CA PHE A 29 -1.91 9.01 -8.17
C PHE A 29 -3.42 9.20 -8.31
N ILE A 30 -3.88 10.44 -8.52
CA ILE A 30 -5.30 10.70 -8.82
C ILE A 30 -5.74 9.95 -10.08
N ARG A 31 -4.98 10.10 -11.17
CA ARG A 31 -5.31 9.50 -12.47
C ARG A 31 -5.27 7.98 -12.45
N MET A 32 -4.30 7.38 -11.75
CA MET A 32 -4.09 5.94 -11.72
C MET A 32 -4.90 5.25 -10.63
N PHE A 33 -4.93 5.81 -9.44
CA PHE A 33 -5.47 5.13 -8.26
C PHE A 33 -6.70 5.84 -7.65
N GLY A 34 -7.18 6.92 -8.26
CA GLY A 34 -8.37 7.63 -7.81
C GLY A 34 -8.24 8.21 -6.39
N THR A 35 -7.01 8.54 -5.94
CA THR A 35 -6.75 9.17 -4.64
C THR A 35 -6.96 10.68 -4.73
N ASP A 36 -8.20 11.09 -4.94
CA ASP A 36 -8.60 12.46 -5.27
C ASP A 36 -9.06 13.29 -4.08
N VAL A 37 -9.18 12.66 -2.91
CA VAL A 37 -9.57 13.36 -1.68
C VAL A 37 -8.34 13.74 -0.88
N LYS A 38 -8.08 15.04 -0.79
CA LYS A 38 -7.00 15.60 0.02
C LYS A 38 -7.44 15.73 1.47
N ILE A 39 -6.73 15.06 2.37
CA ILE A 39 -6.94 15.15 3.82
C ILE A 39 -6.12 16.29 4.42
N LEU A 40 -4.85 16.38 4.03
CA LEU A 40 -3.89 17.35 4.55
C LEU A 40 -2.91 17.74 3.45
N GLU A 41 -2.54 19.00 3.40
CA GLU A 41 -1.40 19.50 2.63
C GLU A 41 -0.63 20.48 3.51
N ASP A 42 0.69 20.32 3.58
CA ASP A 42 1.53 21.02 4.53
C ASP A 42 2.90 21.34 3.91
N ASP A 43 3.36 22.58 4.08
CA ASP A 43 4.67 23.07 3.59
C ASP A 43 5.45 23.63 4.80
N THR A 44 6.21 22.76 5.44
CA THR A 44 6.89 23.05 6.72
C THR A 44 8.31 22.50 6.75
N VAL A 45 9.01 22.76 7.85
CA VAL A 45 10.32 22.18 8.17
C VAL A 45 10.16 20.87 8.92
N ALA A 46 10.82 19.82 8.45
CA ALA A 46 10.80 18.49 9.07
C ALA A 46 11.81 18.41 10.23
N GLU A 47 11.54 19.08 11.33
CA GLU A 47 12.44 19.19 12.50
C GLU A 47 12.67 17.85 13.23
N ARG A 48 11.70 16.93 13.16
CA ARG A 48 11.77 15.63 13.83
C ARG A 48 12.48 14.55 13.04
N MET A 49 12.86 14.84 11.79
CA MET A 49 13.49 13.88 10.87
C MET A 49 15.02 13.95 10.87
N LEU A 50 15.63 14.70 11.79
CA LEU A 50 17.06 14.97 11.84
C LEU A 50 17.96 13.72 11.70
N PRO A 51 17.67 12.57 12.35
CA PRO A 51 18.49 11.37 12.19
C PRO A 51 18.55 10.85 10.74
N TYR A 52 17.55 11.18 9.93
CA TYR A 52 17.41 10.73 8.54
C TYR A 52 17.81 11.80 7.51
N THR A 53 18.09 13.02 7.98
CA THR A 53 18.43 14.17 7.10
C THR A 53 19.83 14.71 7.38
N GLY A 54 20.72 13.88 7.95
CA GLY A 54 22.10 14.27 8.28
C GLY A 54 22.18 15.35 9.37
N ASN A 55 21.26 15.30 10.36
CA ASN A 55 21.12 16.23 11.46
C ASN A 55 20.84 17.68 11.03
N GLN A 56 20.32 17.90 9.85
CA GLN A 56 19.91 19.21 9.37
C GLN A 56 18.40 19.26 9.18
N PRO A 57 17.69 20.28 9.68
CA PRO A 57 16.30 20.51 9.34
C PRO A 57 16.15 20.68 7.82
N GLN A 58 15.12 20.11 7.23
CA GLN A 58 14.85 20.21 5.80
C GLN A 58 13.42 20.68 5.57
N LYS A 59 13.24 21.65 4.69
CA LYS A 59 11.90 22.01 4.23
C LYS A 59 11.31 20.87 3.41
N ARG A 60 10.04 20.63 3.63
CA ARG A 60 9.27 19.61 2.94
C ARG A 60 7.90 20.12 2.53
N HIS A 61 7.40 19.58 1.44
CA HIS A 61 6.01 19.61 1.06
C HIS A 61 5.42 18.22 1.20
N ALA A 62 4.31 18.09 1.89
CA ALA A 62 3.64 16.80 2.10
C ALA A 62 2.13 16.94 1.88
N CYS A 63 1.52 15.89 1.35
CA CYS A 63 0.06 15.80 1.20
C CYS A 63 -0.40 14.38 1.54
N ILE A 64 -1.43 14.28 2.36
CA ILE A 64 -2.16 13.02 2.54
C ILE A 64 -3.36 13.05 1.61
N THR A 65 -3.40 12.08 0.71
CA THR A 65 -4.46 11.91 -0.29
C THR A 65 -5.01 10.49 -0.23
N VAL A 66 -6.33 10.36 -0.28
CA VAL A 66 -7.00 9.07 -0.12
C VAL A 66 -8.01 8.81 -1.23
N ASN A 67 -8.31 7.51 -1.42
CA ASN A 67 -9.43 7.04 -2.22
C ASN A 67 -10.54 6.59 -1.26
N LEU A 68 -11.67 7.28 -1.24
CA LEU A 68 -12.75 6.98 -0.29
C LEU A 68 -13.42 5.64 -0.57
N GLN A 69 -13.34 5.10 -1.78
CA GLN A 69 -13.92 3.79 -2.03
C GLN A 69 -13.26 2.68 -1.19
N GLY A 70 -11.95 2.82 -0.89
CA GLY A 70 -11.24 1.89 0.00
C GLY A 70 -10.84 2.49 1.35
N GLY A 71 -11.03 3.80 1.57
CA GLY A 71 -10.78 4.45 2.85
C GLY A 71 -9.31 4.68 3.20
N GLY A 72 -8.39 4.59 2.25
CA GLY A 72 -6.96 4.80 2.49
C GLY A 72 -6.23 5.36 1.27
N GLY A 73 -4.94 5.68 1.40
CA GLY A 73 -4.18 6.29 0.32
C GLY A 73 -2.70 6.48 0.58
N PHE A 74 -2.19 7.66 0.29
CA PHE A 74 -0.76 7.95 0.31
C PHE A 74 -0.45 9.25 1.04
N GLU A 75 0.70 9.28 1.71
CA GLU A 75 1.39 10.49 2.07
C GLU A 75 2.47 10.76 1.03
N ILE A 76 2.24 11.75 0.15
CA ILE A 76 3.19 12.15 -0.88
C ILE A 76 4.12 13.18 -0.25
N TRP A 77 5.44 12.91 -0.30
CA TRP A 77 6.44 13.67 0.42
C TRP A 77 7.56 14.12 -0.51
N GLN A 78 7.84 15.44 -0.53
CA GLN A 78 8.95 16.04 -1.26
C GLN A 78 9.79 16.92 -0.33
N TYR A 79 11.11 16.70 -0.26
CA TYR A 79 12.02 17.68 0.31
C TYR A 79 12.29 18.81 -0.71
N SER A 80 12.12 20.08 -0.28
CA SER A 80 12.21 21.25 -1.17
C SER A 80 13.63 21.77 -1.30
N GLU A 81 14.46 21.60 -0.25
CA GLU A 81 15.83 22.12 -0.18
C GLU A 81 16.89 21.08 -0.57
N ARG A 82 16.48 19.81 -0.67
CA ARG A 82 17.35 18.70 -1.02
C ARG A 82 16.73 17.89 -2.14
N LYS A 83 17.49 17.67 -3.22
CA LYS A 83 17.05 16.76 -4.27
C LYS A 83 17.08 15.33 -3.74
N PRO A 84 15.96 14.59 -3.80
CA PRO A 84 15.95 13.17 -3.47
C PRO A 84 16.92 12.40 -4.36
N GLN A 85 17.66 11.48 -3.77
CA GLN A 85 18.55 10.59 -4.49
C GLN A 85 17.85 9.24 -4.66
N PRO A 86 17.58 8.79 -5.89
CA PRO A 86 17.01 7.47 -6.12
C PRO A 86 18.00 6.38 -5.72
N VAL A 87 17.50 5.18 -5.49
CA VAL A 87 18.34 3.99 -5.30
C VAL A 87 19.18 3.74 -6.55
N GLY A 88 20.44 3.35 -6.37
CA GLY A 88 21.40 3.09 -7.45
C GLY A 88 21.34 1.66 -8.02
N PHE A 89 20.27 0.90 -7.71
CA PHE A 89 20.08 -0.49 -8.12
C PHE A 89 18.60 -0.77 -8.37
N ASP A 90 18.30 -1.86 -9.05
CA ASP A 90 16.93 -2.35 -9.22
C ASP A 90 16.46 -3.01 -7.93
N VAL A 91 15.44 -2.40 -7.29
CA VAL A 91 14.82 -2.99 -6.10
C VAL A 91 14.13 -4.30 -6.49
N ALA A 92 14.55 -5.39 -5.86
CA ALA A 92 14.11 -6.73 -6.17
C ALA A 92 13.14 -7.29 -5.13
N VAL A 93 12.32 -8.25 -5.53
CA VAL A 93 11.57 -9.08 -4.59
C VAL A 93 12.55 -9.75 -3.64
N GLY A 94 12.27 -9.68 -2.33
CA GLY A 94 13.16 -10.21 -1.30
C GLY A 94 14.12 -9.19 -0.69
N ASP A 95 14.30 -8.03 -1.30
CA ASP A 95 15.03 -6.93 -0.65
C ASP A 95 14.33 -6.49 0.63
N LEU A 96 15.12 -6.09 1.62
CA LEU A 96 14.62 -5.74 2.95
C LEU A 96 13.86 -4.42 2.94
N GLY A 97 12.75 -4.39 3.66
CA GLY A 97 11.87 -3.21 3.77
C GLY A 97 10.62 -3.30 2.90
N VAL A 98 9.96 -2.17 2.70
CA VAL A 98 8.71 -2.11 1.92
C VAL A 98 9.02 -2.22 0.43
N PHE A 99 8.65 -3.35 -0.17
CA PHE A 99 8.82 -3.59 -1.60
C PHE A 99 7.67 -3.03 -2.43
N ALA A 100 6.42 -3.26 -2.01
CA ALA A 100 5.26 -2.78 -2.73
C ALA A 100 4.14 -2.37 -1.77
N ALA A 101 3.41 -1.30 -2.14
CA ALA A 101 2.14 -0.96 -1.51
C ALA A 101 1.00 -1.72 -2.20
N LYS A 102 0.10 -2.33 -1.41
CA LYS A 102 -1.07 -3.06 -1.93
C LYS A 102 -2.29 -2.16 -1.94
N LEU A 103 -3.03 -2.20 -3.04
CA LEU A 103 -4.25 -1.42 -3.25
C LEU A 103 -5.43 -2.34 -3.51
N ASN A 104 -6.56 -1.95 -2.98
CA ASN A 104 -7.83 -2.60 -3.27
C ASN A 104 -8.23 -2.38 -4.73
N CYS A 105 -8.72 -3.43 -5.36
CA CYS A 105 -9.24 -3.39 -6.73
C CYS A 105 -10.55 -4.17 -6.80
N ARG A 106 -11.62 -3.52 -7.25
CA ARG A 106 -12.97 -4.09 -7.28
C ARG A 106 -13.13 -5.15 -8.39
N ASP A 107 -12.51 -4.89 -9.53
CA ASP A 107 -12.53 -5.75 -10.72
C ASP A 107 -11.15 -5.69 -11.38
N VAL A 108 -10.33 -6.70 -11.13
CA VAL A 108 -8.95 -6.74 -11.60
C VAL A 108 -8.85 -6.73 -13.12
N PRO A 109 -9.61 -7.52 -13.91
CA PRO A 109 -9.59 -7.43 -15.36
C PRO A 109 -9.93 -6.05 -15.91
N ALA A 110 -11.03 -5.44 -15.46
CA ALA A 110 -11.45 -4.11 -15.89
C ALA A 110 -10.46 -3.02 -15.46
N CYS A 111 -9.96 -3.09 -14.24
CA CYS A 111 -8.96 -2.16 -13.72
C CYS A 111 -7.64 -2.24 -14.50
N HIS A 112 -7.15 -3.46 -14.74
CA HIS A 112 -5.94 -3.70 -15.54
C HIS A 112 -6.07 -3.07 -16.93
N GLN A 113 -7.16 -3.35 -17.64
CA GLN A 113 -7.41 -2.77 -18.96
C GLN A 113 -7.40 -1.23 -18.93
N ALA A 114 -8.08 -0.64 -17.94
CA ALA A 114 -8.19 0.80 -17.81
C ALA A 114 -6.84 1.47 -17.46
N LEU A 115 -6.00 0.82 -16.65
CA LEU A 115 -4.69 1.35 -16.28
C LEU A 115 -3.65 1.13 -17.38
N LYS A 116 -3.64 -0.04 -18.03
CA LYS A 116 -2.75 -0.37 -19.15
C LYS A 116 -2.95 0.60 -20.33
N ALA A 117 -4.17 1.04 -20.58
CA ALA A 117 -4.48 2.05 -21.59
C ALA A 117 -3.90 3.44 -21.29
N LYS A 118 -3.53 3.72 -20.06
CA LYS A 118 -3.02 5.04 -19.61
C LYS A 118 -1.54 5.04 -19.25
N TRP A 119 -0.95 3.85 -19.02
CA TRP A 119 0.38 3.72 -18.45
C TRP A 119 1.06 2.43 -18.87
N ASP A 120 2.30 2.52 -19.37
CA ASP A 120 3.03 1.37 -19.91
C ASP A 120 3.56 0.42 -18.83
N ALA A 121 3.95 0.98 -17.66
CA ALA A 121 4.53 0.21 -16.57
C ALA A 121 3.46 -0.52 -15.73
N VAL A 122 2.63 -1.33 -16.40
CA VAL A 122 1.60 -2.20 -15.83
C VAL A 122 1.91 -3.64 -16.23
N SER A 123 2.07 -4.54 -15.25
CA SER A 123 2.29 -5.97 -15.51
C SER A 123 1.05 -6.65 -16.08
N ASP A 124 1.18 -7.85 -16.56
CA ASP A 124 0.03 -8.69 -16.86
C ASP A 124 -0.70 -9.11 -15.57
N VAL A 125 -1.96 -9.52 -15.72
CA VAL A 125 -2.74 -10.08 -14.62
C VAL A 125 -2.19 -11.45 -14.23
N SER A 126 -2.07 -11.69 -12.95
CA SER A 126 -1.65 -12.95 -12.34
C SER A 126 -2.49 -13.24 -11.09
N ALA A 127 -2.12 -14.23 -10.30
CA ALA A 127 -2.80 -14.58 -9.06
C ALA A 127 -1.82 -14.74 -7.90
N LEU A 128 -2.24 -14.31 -6.71
CA LEU A 128 -1.57 -14.58 -5.45
C LEU A 128 -1.58 -16.10 -5.13
N PRO A 129 -0.79 -16.58 -4.16
CA PRO A 129 -0.79 -17.99 -3.75
C PRO A 129 -2.17 -18.57 -3.41
N ASP A 130 -3.06 -17.76 -2.88
CA ASP A 130 -4.46 -18.14 -2.55
C ASP A 130 -5.43 -18.05 -3.74
N GLY A 131 -4.91 -17.79 -4.95
CA GLY A 131 -5.72 -17.66 -6.17
C GLY A 131 -6.33 -16.26 -6.38
N THR A 132 -6.15 -15.33 -5.46
CA THR A 132 -6.68 -13.96 -5.58
C THR A 132 -6.03 -13.25 -6.78
N PRO A 133 -6.82 -12.73 -7.76
CA PRO A 133 -6.29 -12.00 -8.90
C PRO A 133 -5.55 -10.72 -8.48
N CYS A 134 -4.43 -10.46 -9.17
CA CYS A 134 -3.64 -9.25 -8.93
C CYS A 134 -2.83 -8.84 -10.16
N PHE A 135 -2.29 -7.62 -10.15
CA PHE A 135 -1.28 -7.14 -11.08
C PHE A 135 -0.44 -6.04 -10.42
N TYR A 136 0.67 -5.65 -11.06
CA TYR A 136 1.59 -4.66 -10.55
C TYR A 136 1.63 -3.43 -11.44
N VAL A 137 1.86 -2.28 -10.82
CA VAL A 137 2.07 -0.99 -11.49
C VAL A 137 3.30 -0.33 -10.88
N LYS A 138 4.19 0.21 -11.72
CA LYS A 138 5.28 1.09 -11.25
C LYS A 138 4.90 2.54 -11.52
N ASP A 139 5.20 3.42 -10.56
CA ASP A 139 4.98 4.85 -10.73
C ASP A 139 6.08 5.54 -11.56
N LEU A 140 6.06 6.88 -11.56
CA LEU A 140 7.01 7.75 -12.26
C LEU A 140 8.47 7.56 -11.82
N TYR A 141 8.70 6.99 -10.65
CA TYR A 141 10.01 6.81 -10.02
C TYR A 141 10.38 5.36 -9.78
N GLY A 142 9.57 4.43 -10.29
CA GLY A 142 9.80 3.00 -10.16
C GLY A 142 9.27 2.37 -8.88
N ASN A 143 8.57 3.12 -8.02
CA ASN A 143 7.90 2.53 -6.85
C ASN A 143 6.84 1.52 -7.29
N CYS A 144 6.80 0.38 -6.62
CA CYS A 144 5.95 -0.75 -6.98
C CYS A 144 4.62 -0.73 -6.20
N PHE A 145 3.52 -0.93 -6.92
CA PHE A 145 2.17 -1.04 -6.37
C PHE A 145 1.53 -2.34 -6.85
N GLN A 146 0.91 -3.07 -5.94
CA GLN A 146 0.16 -4.29 -6.24
C GLN A 146 -1.34 -4.01 -6.10
N LEU A 147 -2.09 -4.16 -7.18
CA LEU A 147 -3.55 -4.10 -7.14
C LEU A 147 -4.10 -5.50 -6.95
N VAL A 148 -4.99 -5.67 -5.96
CA VAL A 148 -5.48 -6.98 -5.51
C VAL A 148 -7.00 -6.98 -5.51
N GLN A 149 -7.60 -8.03 -6.07
CA GLN A 149 -9.05 -8.22 -6.07
C GLN A 149 -9.61 -8.20 -4.64
N THR A 150 -10.67 -7.41 -4.41
CA THR A 150 -11.35 -7.31 -3.12
C THR A 150 -12.81 -6.92 -3.28
N ASP A 151 -13.64 -7.42 -2.38
CA ASP A 151 -15.03 -6.97 -2.22
C ASP A 151 -15.17 -5.85 -1.18
N TYR A 152 -14.06 -5.44 -0.54
CA TYR A 152 -14.08 -4.40 0.47
C TYR A 152 -14.35 -3.03 -0.15
N ILE A 153 -15.41 -2.38 0.30
CA ILE A 153 -15.81 -1.02 -0.07
C ILE A 153 -16.13 -0.24 1.21
N TYR A 154 -15.51 0.93 1.36
CA TYR A 154 -15.80 1.86 2.45
C TYR A 154 -16.93 2.82 2.06
N ILE A 155 -16.79 3.50 0.92
CA ILE A 155 -17.86 4.32 0.31
C ILE A 155 -17.89 3.96 -1.18
N ASP A 156 -19.04 3.50 -1.69
CA ASP A 156 -19.15 3.16 -3.11
C ASP A 156 -19.19 4.43 -3.97
N GLU A 157 -18.07 4.71 -4.64
CA GLU A 157 -17.92 5.82 -5.59
C GLU A 157 -17.93 5.33 -7.04
N GLY A 158 -18.18 4.05 -7.27
CA GLY A 158 -18.13 3.44 -8.61
C GLY A 158 -16.72 3.35 -9.22
N LYS A 159 -15.66 3.55 -8.43
CA LYS A 159 -14.27 3.46 -8.89
C LYS A 159 -13.83 2.00 -9.03
N LEU A 160 -12.92 1.73 -9.98
CA LEU A 160 -12.28 0.42 -10.13
C LEU A 160 -11.23 0.16 -9.06
N THR A 161 -10.55 1.22 -8.61
CA THR A 161 -9.53 1.18 -7.55
C THR A 161 -10.12 1.59 -6.20
N GLY A 162 -9.58 1.03 -5.12
CA GLY A 162 -9.87 1.43 -3.76
C GLY A 162 -8.66 2.07 -3.07
N GLY A 163 -8.70 2.16 -1.75
CA GLY A 163 -7.58 2.64 -0.93
C GLY A 163 -6.56 1.54 -0.65
N MET A 164 -5.76 1.77 0.39
CA MET A 164 -4.71 0.84 0.81
C MET A 164 -5.30 -0.50 1.26
N ALA A 165 -4.67 -1.59 0.80
CA ALA A 165 -4.97 -2.97 1.21
C ALA A 165 -3.87 -3.56 2.10
N GLY A 166 -2.69 -2.97 2.10
CA GLY A 166 -1.54 -3.49 2.85
C GLY A 166 -0.20 -3.14 2.22
N THR A 167 0.85 -3.88 2.59
CA THR A 167 2.19 -3.76 2.02
C THR A 167 2.83 -5.14 1.84
N VAL A 168 3.79 -5.20 0.93
CA VAL A 168 4.75 -6.32 0.81
C VAL A 168 6.05 -5.87 1.44
N VAL A 169 6.53 -6.60 2.43
CA VAL A 169 7.72 -6.26 3.21
C VAL A 169 8.71 -7.42 3.16
N GLY A 170 9.92 -7.17 2.69
CA GLY A 170 11.03 -8.11 2.78
C GLY A 170 11.63 -8.12 4.18
N VAL A 171 11.86 -9.31 4.74
CA VAL A 171 12.35 -9.51 6.11
C VAL A 171 13.46 -10.54 6.15
N THR A 172 14.38 -10.43 7.11
CA THR A 172 15.49 -11.37 7.30
C THR A 172 15.08 -12.66 8.02
N ASP A 173 14.02 -12.60 8.84
CA ASP A 173 13.54 -13.70 9.66
C ASP A 173 12.02 -13.69 9.68
N MET A 174 11.44 -14.62 8.94
CA MET A 174 9.98 -14.70 8.76
C MET A 174 9.26 -15.03 10.07
N ASP A 175 9.79 -15.96 10.87
CA ASP A 175 9.11 -16.40 12.10
C ASP A 175 9.11 -15.30 13.17
N LYS A 176 10.22 -14.56 13.32
CA LYS A 176 10.26 -13.38 14.20
C LYS A 176 9.33 -12.29 13.72
N SER A 177 9.24 -12.08 12.40
CA SER A 177 8.33 -11.09 11.83
C SER A 177 6.86 -11.46 12.05
N ILE A 178 6.49 -12.72 11.84
CA ILE A 178 5.14 -13.24 12.15
C ILE A 178 4.81 -13.02 13.62
N ALA A 179 5.72 -13.37 14.53
CA ALA A 179 5.52 -13.17 15.97
C ALA A 179 5.33 -11.69 16.31
N PHE A 180 6.17 -10.80 15.75
CA PHE A 180 6.06 -9.36 15.96
C PHE A 180 4.73 -8.79 15.48
N TYR A 181 4.33 -9.06 14.23
CA TYR A 181 3.07 -8.54 13.69
C TYR A 181 1.85 -9.07 14.45
N ARG A 182 1.89 -10.33 14.89
CA ARG A 182 0.84 -10.92 15.73
C ARG A 182 0.77 -10.28 17.10
N GLU A 183 1.89 -10.17 17.80
CA GLU A 183 1.94 -9.68 19.19
C GLU A 183 1.68 -8.18 19.29
N ILE A 184 2.25 -7.39 18.40
CA ILE A 184 2.22 -5.93 18.49
C ILE A 184 1.02 -5.35 17.74
N LEU A 185 0.71 -5.87 16.56
CA LEU A 185 -0.32 -5.29 15.70
C LEU A 185 -1.62 -6.11 15.65
N GLY A 186 -1.66 -7.29 16.29
CA GLY A 186 -2.85 -8.15 16.29
C GLY A 186 -3.18 -8.75 14.92
N TYR A 187 -2.16 -8.96 14.06
CA TYR A 187 -2.32 -9.64 12.77
C TYR A 187 -2.33 -11.16 13.00
N ASP A 188 -3.42 -11.67 13.55
CA ASP A 188 -3.54 -13.08 13.99
C ASP A 188 -3.93 -14.05 12.87
N THR A 189 -4.52 -13.54 11.79
CA THR A 189 -5.00 -14.37 10.69
C THR A 189 -3.92 -14.55 9.64
N VAL A 190 -3.43 -15.78 9.47
CA VAL A 190 -2.56 -16.16 8.35
C VAL A 190 -3.48 -16.64 7.21
N LYS A 191 -3.45 -15.95 6.06
CA LYS A 191 -4.22 -16.30 4.86
C LYS A 191 -3.53 -17.38 4.05
N TYR A 192 -2.21 -17.28 3.90
CA TYR A 192 -1.32 -18.30 3.36
C TYR A 192 0.07 -18.17 3.95
N ASP A 193 0.82 -19.29 3.95
CA ASP A 193 2.24 -19.41 4.29
C ASP A 193 2.86 -20.41 3.31
N GLU A 194 3.45 -19.92 2.24
CA GLU A 194 3.88 -20.70 1.10
C GLU A 194 5.37 -20.49 0.82
N THR A 195 6.04 -21.56 0.39
CA THR A 195 7.44 -21.49 -0.01
C THR A 195 7.60 -21.99 -1.44
N GLY A 196 8.04 -21.12 -2.34
CA GLY A 196 8.16 -21.46 -3.76
C GLY A 196 8.68 -20.32 -4.60
N VAL A 197 8.58 -20.52 -5.91
CA VAL A 197 8.71 -19.49 -6.94
C VAL A 197 7.29 -19.04 -7.27
N PHE A 198 7.04 -17.72 -7.26
CA PHE A 198 5.71 -17.18 -7.39
C PHE A 198 5.48 -16.57 -8.77
N ALA A 199 4.45 -17.05 -9.45
CA ALA A 199 4.14 -16.64 -10.83
C ALA A 199 3.76 -15.16 -10.95
N ASP A 200 3.11 -14.57 -9.92
CA ASP A 200 2.76 -13.16 -9.90
C ASP A 200 3.98 -12.22 -9.82
N TRP A 201 5.14 -12.75 -9.52
CA TRP A 201 6.41 -12.01 -9.50
C TRP A 201 7.23 -12.13 -10.77
N SER A 202 6.81 -12.94 -11.77
CA SER A 202 7.60 -13.33 -12.94
C SER A 202 8.24 -12.16 -13.71
N LEU A 203 7.64 -10.97 -13.68
CA LEU A 203 8.14 -9.76 -14.35
C LEU A 203 8.84 -8.77 -13.40
N LEU A 204 9.00 -9.12 -12.12
CA LEU A 204 9.66 -8.28 -11.14
C LEU A 204 11.14 -8.65 -11.02
N PRO A 205 12.03 -7.68 -10.72
CA PRO A 205 13.42 -7.99 -10.36
C PRO A 205 13.46 -8.98 -9.19
N GLY A 206 14.37 -9.97 -9.23
CA GLY A 206 14.46 -11.03 -8.23
C GLY A 206 13.46 -12.18 -8.41
N ALA A 207 12.63 -12.15 -9.45
CA ALA A 207 11.78 -13.28 -9.81
C ALA A 207 12.60 -14.52 -10.16
N GLY A 208 12.01 -15.70 -9.94
CA GLY A 208 12.68 -16.99 -10.22
C GLY A 208 13.42 -17.57 -9.03
N GLU A 209 13.72 -16.77 -8.03
CA GLU A 209 14.27 -17.27 -6.77
C GLU A 209 13.16 -17.86 -5.88
N ARG A 210 13.59 -18.70 -4.93
CA ARG A 210 12.68 -19.38 -4.01
C ARG A 210 12.52 -18.57 -2.72
N TYR A 211 11.30 -18.13 -2.42
CA TYR A 211 10.97 -17.35 -1.23
C TYR A 211 9.93 -18.07 -0.35
N ARG A 212 9.94 -17.78 0.96
CA ARG A 212 8.78 -18.01 1.82
C ARG A 212 7.95 -16.72 1.85
N ARG A 213 6.66 -16.83 1.55
CA ARG A 213 5.73 -15.72 1.46
C ARG A 213 4.54 -15.96 2.38
N VAL A 214 4.29 -15.02 3.28
CA VAL A 214 3.22 -15.11 4.26
C VAL A 214 2.30 -13.91 4.12
N LEU A 215 1.01 -14.13 4.02
CA LEU A 215 0.00 -13.07 4.09
C LEU A 215 -0.70 -13.12 5.44
N MET A 216 -0.50 -12.06 6.22
CA MET A 216 -1.15 -11.86 7.51
C MET A 216 -2.20 -10.74 7.41
N ALA A 217 -3.28 -10.89 8.16
CA ALA A 217 -4.33 -9.90 8.27
C ALA A 217 -4.74 -9.70 9.73
N PRO A 218 -5.23 -8.51 10.12
CA PRO A 218 -5.84 -8.33 11.42
C PRO A 218 -7.11 -9.15 11.52
N LEU A 219 -7.47 -9.54 12.73
CA LEU A 219 -8.77 -10.16 13.00
C LEU A 219 -9.86 -9.08 12.79
N LEU A 220 -10.46 -9.06 11.62
CA LEU A 220 -11.56 -8.14 11.34
C LEU A 220 -12.75 -8.55 12.21
N HIS A 221 -13.07 -7.76 13.23
CA HIS A 221 -14.40 -7.82 13.81
C HIS A 221 -15.37 -7.31 12.74
N PRO A 222 -16.45 -8.05 12.42
CA PRO A 222 -17.48 -7.55 11.53
C PRO A 222 -17.93 -6.19 12.07
N PRO A 223 -18.18 -5.18 11.21
CA PRO A 223 -18.71 -3.92 11.66
C PRO A 223 -19.96 -4.23 12.49
N ARG A 224 -20.01 -3.72 13.73
CA ARG A 224 -21.23 -3.86 14.54
C ARG A 224 -22.35 -3.28 13.69
N ALA A 225 -23.32 -4.12 13.35
CA ALA A 225 -24.52 -3.68 12.69
C ALA A 225 -25.02 -2.46 13.49
N ARG A 226 -24.97 -1.28 12.88
CA ARG A 226 -25.63 -0.11 13.48
C ARG A 226 -27.09 -0.50 13.57
N SER A 227 -27.57 -0.77 14.78
CA SER A 227 -28.99 -0.90 15.03
C SER A 227 -29.62 0.42 14.58
N GLY A 228 -30.23 0.39 13.40
CA GLY A 228 -30.96 1.52 12.85
C GLY A 228 -32.10 1.87 13.81
N ARG A 229 -31.87 2.86 14.66
CA ARG A 229 -32.99 3.64 15.19
C ARG A 229 -33.25 4.75 14.16
N CYS A 230 -34.17 4.44 13.28
CA CYS A 230 -34.86 5.44 12.50
C CYS A 230 -35.50 6.41 13.51
N CYS A 231 -34.97 7.62 13.65
CA CYS A 231 -35.68 8.71 14.30
C CYS A 231 -36.73 9.21 13.31
N SER A 232 -37.93 8.74 13.48
CA SER A 232 -39.14 9.41 12.97
C SER A 232 -39.36 10.67 13.82
N ARG A 233 -39.17 11.85 13.24
CA ARG A 233 -40.03 13.06 13.35
C ARG A 233 -39.59 14.07 12.29
#